data_93fb374c9f0e838bace946edf84fb7ce
#
_entry.id   93fb374c9f0e838bace946edf84fb7ce
#
_cell.length_a   1.000
_cell.length_b   1.000
_cell.length_c   1.000
_cell.angle_alpha   90.00
_cell.angle_beta   90.00
_cell.angle_gamma   90.00
#
_symmetry.space_group_name_H-M   'P 1'
#
loop_
_entity.id
_entity.type
_entity.pdbx_description
1 polymer ?
#
loop_
_entity_poly.entity_id
_entity_poly.type
_entity_poly.pdbx_seq_one_letter_code
_entity_poly.pdbx_strand_id
1 'polypeptide(L)'
;MDLLKEIWERKQRLLQLLQRAKEYGWIDDATLKAEVKRAEEQKLTIGVIGQMKAGKSTFLNSFIFGDTILPAATSPMTASLSYITYGPEKKLVAEFYTPDEWVELRNTALLPIEEGQESTAQGSKIKAAQELVAKAGKISQLDSLLGKTKEDSFSNLIDYVGADGKYIAITKAVTLYYPLEYLKGVEIVDTPGFNDPIVSREERTRQFLKQADVSLLLLYAGRAFDASDRDILFKDVRNCGI
;
A
#
# COMPACT_ATOMS: atom_id res chain seq x y z
N MET A 1 -12.44 23.34 -4.22
CA MET A 1 -12.69 23.70 -2.81
C MET A 1 -14.12 23.39 -2.36
N ASP A 2 -15.05 23.22 -3.28
CA ASP A 2 -16.48 22.97 -3.01
C ASP A 2 -16.79 21.51 -2.64
N LEU A 3 -16.16 20.56 -3.31
CA LEU A 3 -16.44 19.12 -3.13
C LEU A 3 -16.08 18.60 -1.72
N LEU A 4 -14.95 19.01 -1.18
CA LEU A 4 -14.55 18.60 0.19
C LEU A 4 -15.50 19.13 1.26
N LYS A 5 -16.01 20.36 1.06
CA LYS A 5 -17.02 20.95 1.93
C LYS A 5 -18.32 20.17 1.84
N GLU A 6 -18.76 19.81 0.64
CA GLU A 6 -19.97 19.01 0.43
C GLU A 6 -19.87 17.62 1.07
N ILE A 7 -18.73 16.94 0.94
CA ILE A 7 -18.47 15.64 1.59
C ILE A 7 -18.54 15.80 3.12
N TRP A 8 -17.91 16.84 3.66
CA TRP A 8 -17.96 17.11 5.10
C TRP A 8 -19.39 17.37 5.60
N GLU A 9 -20.17 18.19 4.89
CA GLU A 9 -21.57 18.47 5.20
C GLU A 9 -22.44 17.22 5.16
N ARG A 10 -22.24 16.35 4.16
CA ARG A 10 -22.94 15.04 4.07
C ARG A 10 -22.58 14.13 5.24
N LYS A 11 -21.31 14.10 5.63
CA LYS A 11 -20.85 13.32 6.80
C LYS A 11 -21.52 13.82 8.09
N GLN A 12 -21.54 15.12 8.33
CA GLN A 12 -22.22 15.70 9.50
C GLN A 12 -23.71 15.35 9.51
N ARG A 13 -24.35 15.42 8.35
CA ARG A 13 -25.77 15.06 8.22
C ARG A 13 -26.01 13.57 8.50
N LEU A 14 -25.14 12.68 8.06
CA LEU A 14 -25.20 11.25 8.37
C LEU A 14 -25.11 11.01 9.88
N LEU A 15 -24.15 11.62 10.56
CA LEU A 15 -23.97 11.48 12.00
C LEU A 15 -25.21 11.95 12.77
N GLN A 16 -25.83 13.06 12.36
CA GLN A 16 -27.09 13.54 12.93
C GLN A 16 -28.24 12.57 12.72
N LEU A 17 -28.35 11.97 11.52
CA LEU A 17 -29.39 10.97 11.22
C LEU A 17 -29.21 9.71 12.06
N LEU A 18 -27.99 9.22 12.24
CA LEU A 18 -27.70 8.08 13.11
C LEU A 18 -28.10 8.34 14.57
N GLN A 19 -27.83 9.53 15.08
CA GLN A 19 -28.25 9.92 16.43
C GLN A 19 -29.77 9.94 16.58
N ARG A 20 -30.47 10.50 15.60
CA ARG A 20 -31.95 10.50 15.58
C ARG A 20 -32.53 9.11 15.46
N ALA A 21 -31.95 8.24 14.64
CA ALA A 21 -32.37 6.84 14.51
C ALA A 21 -32.31 6.10 15.86
N LYS A 22 -31.30 6.40 16.69
CA LYS A 22 -31.22 5.90 18.05
C LYS A 22 -32.32 6.48 18.95
N GLU A 23 -32.55 7.78 18.89
CA GLU A 23 -33.61 8.44 19.69
C GLU A 23 -35.00 7.84 19.40
N TYR A 24 -35.26 7.42 18.15
CA TYR A 24 -36.49 6.73 17.75
C TYR A 24 -36.48 5.21 18.05
N GLY A 25 -35.40 4.69 18.61
CA GLY A 25 -35.25 3.26 18.90
C GLY A 25 -35.11 2.37 17.68
N TRP A 26 -34.76 2.90 16.52
CA TRP A 26 -34.52 2.15 15.29
C TRP A 26 -33.20 1.40 15.28
N ILE A 27 -32.22 1.89 16.01
CA ILE A 27 -30.91 1.26 16.22
C ILE A 27 -30.56 1.29 17.71
N ASP A 28 -29.78 0.32 18.15
CA ASP A 28 -29.26 0.25 19.52
C ASP A 28 -27.94 1.03 19.69
N ASP A 29 -27.44 1.12 20.91
CA ASP A 29 -26.20 1.80 21.26
C ASP A 29 -24.97 1.17 20.60
N ALA A 30 -24.97 -0.15 20.44
CA ALA A 30 -23.85 -0.87 19.85
C ALA A 30 -23.76 -0.55 18.35
N THR A 31 -24.90 -0.59 17.65
CA THR A 31 -25.01 -0.22 16.24
C THR A 31 -24.65 1.25 16.02
N LEU A 32 -25.17 2.17 16.86
CA LEU A 32 -24.80 3.58 16.74
C LEU A 32 -23.29 3.77 16.86
N LYS A 33 -22.65 3.20 17.88
CA LYS A 33 -21.19 3.32 18.09
C LYS A 33 -20.41 2.75 16.91
N ALA A 34 -20.83 1.62 16.37
CA ALA A 34 -20.17 1.00 15.22
C ALA A 34 -20.27 1.88 13.97
N GLU A 35 -21.45 2.41 13.65
CA GLU A 35 -21.67 3.23 12.47
C GLU A 35 -21.05 4.64 12.59
N VAL A 36 -21.07 5.23 13.80
CA VAL A 36 -20.35 6.50 14.04
C VAL A 36 -18.85 6.30 13.86
N LYS A 37 -18.28 5.25 14.47
CA LYS A 37 -16.87 4.91 14.31
C LYS A 37 -16.52 4.69 12.83
N ARG A 38 -17.33 3.92 12.10
CA ARG A 38 -17.16 3.68 10.67
C ARG A 38 -17.19 4.98 9.87
N ALA A 39 -18.15 5.87 10.13
CA ALA A 39 -18.25 7.17 9.46
C ALA A 39 -17.09 8.11 9.80
N GLU A 40 -16.57 8.07 11.03
CA GLU A 40 -15.42 8.88 11.47
C GLU A 40 -14.09 8.35 10.90
N GLU A 41 -13.92 7.02 10.85
CA GLU A 41 -12.73 6.36 10.32
C GLU A 41 -12.74 6.26 8.79
N GLN A 42 -13.85 6.56 8.12
CA GLN A 42 -13.97 6.50 6.67
C GLN A 42 -13.06 7.56 6.04
N LYS A 43 -11.99 7.09 5.46
CA LYS A 43 -11.06 7.88 4.65
C LYS A 43 -11.37 7.65 3.19
N LEU A 44 -11.22 8.69 2.37
CA LEU A 44 -11.15 8.54 0.92
C LEU A 44 -9.83 7.86 0.58
N THR A 45 -9.90 6.62 0.11
CA THR A 45 -8.73 5.83 -0.23
C THR A 45 -8.43 5.90 -1.72
N ILE A 46 -7.27 6.47 -2.06
CA ILE A 46 -6.81 6.69 -3.43
C ILE A 46 -5.63 5.77 -3.71
N GLY A 47 -5.80 4.80 -4.59
CA GLY A 47 -4.72 3.93 -5.05
C GLY A 47 -3.99 4.51 -6.27
N VAL A 48 -2.66 4.57 -6.21
CA VAL A 48 -1.84 4.91 -7.38
C VAL A 48 -1.26 3.62 -7.93
N ILE A 49 -1.69 3.28 -9.13
CA ILE A 49 -1.41 2.01 -9.78
C ILE A 49 -0.70 2.20 -11.12
N GLY A 50 -0.09 1.16 -11.62
CA GLY A 50 0.61 1.17 -12.91
C GLY A 50 1.77 0.20 -12.91
N GLN A 51 2.37 0.01 -14.07
CA GLN A 51 3.53 -0.87 -14.21
C GLN A 51 4.74 -0.36 -13.41
N MET A 52 5.70 -1.23 -13.19
CA MET A 52 6.99 -0.84 -12.64
C MET A 52 7.62 0.25 -13.52
N LYS A 53 8.24 1.25 -12.91
CA LYS A 53 8.86 2.41 -13.58
C LYS A 53 7.89 3.31 -14.36
N ALA A 54 6.58 3.18 -14.16
CA ALA A 54 5.59 4.10 -14.74
C ALA A 54 5.63 5.52 -14.13
N GLY A 55 6.46 5.75 -13.11
CA GLY A 55 6.62 7.06 -12.48
C GLY A 55 5.71 7.30 -11.27
N LYS A 56 5.11 6.26 -10.66
CA LYS A 56 4.19 6.38 -9.52
C LYS A 56 4.78 7.20 -8.37
N SER A 57 5.91 6.78 -7.82
CA SER A 57 6.54 7.48 -6.69
C SER A 57 7.01 8.88 -7.08
N THR A 58 7.46 9.10 -8.33
CA THR A 58 7.80 10.42 -8.84
C THR A 58 6.58 11.35 -8.91
N PHE A 59 5.47 10.82 -9.40
CA PHE A 59 4.19 11.56 -9.41
C PHE A 59 3.75 11.94 -8.00
N LEU A 60 3.78 10.99 -7.07
CA LEU A 60 3.39 11.22 -5.68
C LEU A 60 4.33 12.23 -4.99
N ASN A 61 5.62 12.15 -5.24
CA ASN A 61 6.59 13.12 -4.75
C ASN A 61 6.25 14.55 -5.19
N SER A 62 5.94 14.73 -6.46
CA SER A 62 5.57 16.04 -6.98
C SER A 62 4.18 16.48 -6.56
N PHE A 63 3.20 15.56 -6.56
CA PHE A 63 1.80 15.87 -6.32
C PHE A 63 1.48 16.11 -4.84
N ILE A 64 2.10 15.33 -3.94
CA ILE A 64 1.82 15.40 -2.50
C ILE A 64 2.86 16.27 -1.79
N PHE A 65 4.13 15.95 -1.98
CA PHE A 65 5.17 16.51 -1.12
C PHE A 65 5.84 17.77 -1.70
N GLY A 66 5.81 17.94 -3.02
CA GLY A 66 6.62 18.97 -3.69
C GLY A 66 8.14 18.75 -3.56
N ASP A 67 8.55 17.58 -3.08
CA ASP A 67 9.93 17.20 -2.80
C ASP A 67 10.13 15.69 -3.02
N THR A 68 11.38 15.23 -3.11
CA THR A 68 11.73 13.81 -3.29
C THR A 68 11.72 13.09 -1.94
N ILE A 69 10.58 12.53 -1.56
CA ILE A 69 10.36 11.81 -0.30
C ILE A 69 10.36 10.30 -0.53
N LEU A 70 9.52 9.83 -1.47
CA LEU A 70 9.45 8.42 -1.81
C LEU A 70 10.63 8.04 -2.71
N PRO A 71 11.38 6.98 -2.39
CA PRO A 71 12.46 6.54 -3.26
C PRO A 71 11.89 6.03 -4.58
N ALA A 72 12.61 6.29 -5.67
CA ALA A 72 12.28 5.69 -6.96
C ALA A 72 12.49 4.17 -6.88
N ALA A 73 11.48 3.39 -7.25
CA ALA A 73 11.60 1.94 -7.34
C ALA A 73 12.57 1.57 -8.47
N THR A 74 13.80 1.22 -8.11
CA THR A 74 14.86 0.86 -9.06
C THR A 74 14.87 -0.64 -9.38
N SER A 75 14.27 -1.44 -8.50
CA SER A 75 14.17 -2.90 -8.68
C SER A 75 12.83 -3.44 -8.15
N PRO A 76 12.38 -4.62 -8.60
CA PRO A 76 11.17 -5.27 -8.09
C PRO A 76 11.17 -5.49 -6.58
N MET A 77 12.33 -5.49 -5.96
CA MET A 77 12.51 -5.77 -4.54
C MET A 77 12.21 -4.58 -3.62
N THR A 78 12.06 -3.38 -4.17
CA THR A 78 11.92 -2.14 -3.38
C THR A 78 10.47 -1.71 -3.15
N ALA A 79 9.50 -2.46 -3.66
CA ALA A 79 8.11 -2.06 -3.66
C ALA A 79 7.32 -2.72 -2.53
N SER A 80 7.28 -2.11 -1.35
CA SER A 80 6.25 -2.33 -0.34
C SER A 80 5.09 -1.36 -0.54
N LEU A 81 3.88 -1.72 -0.08
CA LEU A 81 2.77 -0.77 -0.01
C LEU A 81 3.16 0.42 0.87
N SER A 82 3.02 1.62 0.35
CA SER A 82 3.25 2.85 1.12
C SER A 82 1.95 3.63 1.24
N TYR A 83 1.42 3.70 2.45
CA TYR A 83 0.24 4.48 2.80
C TYR A 83 0.67 5.88 3.21
N ILE A 84 0.05 6.90 2.66
CA ILE A 84 0.31 8.31 2.95
C ILE A 84 -0.98 8.92 3.50
N THR A 85 -0.94 9.40 4.73
CA THR A 85 -2.11 9.93 5.41
C THR A 85 -1.75 11.13 6.30
N TYR A 86 -2.77 11.83 6.78
CA TYR A 86 -2.56 12.93 7.71
C TYR A 86 -2.01 12.45 9.06
N GLY A 87 -1.06 13.18 9.58
CA GLY A 87 -0.61 13.11 10.97
C GLY A 87 -0.11 14.47 11.43
N PRO A 88 -0.24 14.80 12.73
CA PRO A 88 0.20 16.09 13.25
C PRO A 88 1.73 16.28 13.16
N GLU A 89 2.46 15.18 13.06
CA GLU A 89 3.92 15.15 12.96
C GLU A 89 4.35 14.17 11.86
N LYS A 90 5.54 14.42 11.30
CA LYS A 90 6.15 13.52 10.32
C LYS A 90 6.70 12.29 11.01
N LYS A 91 6.09 11.14 10.78
CA LYS A 91 6.57 9.86 11.27
C LYS A 91 6.23 8.74 10.29
N LEU A 92 6.88 7.62 10.43
CA LEU A 92 6.52 6.39 9.74
C LEU A 92 6.17 5.27 10.73
N VAL A 93 5.30 4.38 10.29
CA VAL A 93 5.02 3.11 10.96
C VAL A 93 5.22 2.00 9.93
N ALA A 94 6.21 1.16 10.16
CA ALA A 94 6.47 -0.01 9.33
C ALA A 94 5.74 -1.23 9.89
N GLU A 95 5.09 -1.98 9.03
CA GLU A 95 4.51 -3.30 9.30
C GLU A 95 5.42 -4.36 8.72
N PHE A 96 5.78 -5.36 9.53
CA PHE A 96 6.61 -6.48 9.09
C PHE A 96 5.75 -7.69 8.74
N TYR A 97 6.29 -8.59 7.90
CA TYR A 97 5.67 -9.87 7.60
C TYR A 97 5.34 -10.64 8.87
N THR A 98 4.21 -11.34 8.88
CA THR A 98 3.90 -12.27 9.96
C THR A 98 4.85 -13.48 9.90
N PRO A 99 4.99 -14.25 11.00
CA PRO A 99 5.77 -15.49 10.95
C PRO A 99 5.32 -16.46 9.86
N ASP A 100 4.00 -16.60 9.63
CA ASP A 100 3.44 -17.48 8.60
C ASP A 100 3.78 -17.00 7.18
N GLU A 101 3.58 -15.70 6.90
CA GLU A 101 3.96 -15.08 5.62
C GLU A 101 5.47 -15.22 5.36
N TRP A 102 6.28 -15.12 6.41
CA TRP A 102 7.73 -15.31 6.31
C TRP A 102 8.11 -16.75 6.01
N VAL A 103 7.44 -17.72 6.63
CA VAL A 103 7.63 -19.15 6.34
C VAL A 103 7.26 -19.44 4.88
N GLU A 104 6.14 -18.92 4.39
CA GLU A 104 5.72 -19.10 3.00
C GLU A 104 6.76 -18.52 2.02
N LEU A 105 7.29 -17.33 2.30
CA LEU A 105 8.35 -16.70 1.50
C LEU A 105 9.62 -17.56 1.47
N ARG A 106 10.04 -18.08 2.62
CA ARG A 106 11.19 -18.98 2.72
C ARG A 106 10.98 -20.28 1.94
N ASN A 107 9.80 -20.88 2.04
CA ASN A 107 9.46 -22.07 1.27
C ASN A 107 9.53 -21.81 -0.23
N THR A 108 9.05 -20.65 -0.69
CA THR A 108 9.19 -20.22 -2.09
C THR A 108 10.66 -20.09 -2.49
N ALA A 109 11.51 -19.53 -1.62
CA ALA A 109 12.94 -19.37 -1.89
C ALA A 109 13.70 -20.70 -2.00
N LEU A 110 13.19 -21.78 -1.41
CA LEU A 110 13.80 -23.12 -1.48
C LEU A 110 13.46 -23.87 -2.78
N LEU A 111 12.49 -23.39 -3.56
CA LEU A 111 12.14 -24.04 -4.82
C LEU A 111 13.29 -23.89 -5.83
N PRO A 112 13.59 -24.95 -6.60
CA PRO A 112 14.57 -24.86 -7.68
C PRO A 112 14.03 -24.00 -8.84
N ILE A 113 14.89 -23.28 -9.51
CA ILE A 113 14.59 -22.65 -10.80
C ILE A 113 15.09 -23.62 -11.87
N GLU A 114 14.16 -24.19 -12.66
CA GLU A 114 14.51 -25.07 -13.76
C GLU A 114 15.12 -24.29 -14.93
N GLU A 115 15.99 -24.95 -15.71
CA GLU A 115 16.62 -24.36 -16.89
C GLU A 115 15.56 -23.82 -17.86
N GLY A 116 15.67 -22.56 -18.25
CA GLY A 116 14.71 -21.88 -19.14
C GLY A 116 13.50 -21.24 -18.43
N GLN A 117 13.31 -21.45 -17.13
CA GLN A 117 12.23 -20.79 -16.35
C GLN A 117 12.63 -19.47 -15.72
N GLU A 118 13.87 -19.04 -15.83
CA GLU A 118 14.40 -17.83 -15.17
C GLU A 118 13.62 -16.56 -15.48
N SER A 119 13.09 -16.44 -16.70
CA SER A 119 12.31 -15.30 -17.19
C SER A 119 10.79 -15.50 -17.07
N THR A 120 10.34 -16.62 -16.56
CA THR A 120 8.91 -16.85 -16.31
C THR A 120 8.45 -16.12 -15.04
N ALA A 121 7.14 -15.91 -14.90
CA ALA A 121 6.57 -15.36 -13.68
C ALA A 121 6.96 -16.20 -12.44
N GLN A 122 6.98 -17.53 -12.56
CA GLN A 122 7.37 -18.47 -11.51
C GLN A 122 8.84 -18.32 -11.13
N GLY A 123 9.75 -18.35 -12.11
CA GLY A 123 11.19 -18.20 -11.86
C GLY A 123 11.53 -16.84 -11.25
N SER A 124 10.88 -15.77 -11.71
CA SER A 124 11.01 -14.43 -11.16
C SER A 124 10.57 -14.37 -9.69
N LYS A 125 9.47 -15.07 -9.32
CA LYS A 125 8.99 -15.19 -7.93
C LYS A 125 9.99 -15.87 -7.03
N ILE A 126 10.54 -17.00 -7.48
CA ILE A 126 11.54 -17.77 -6.73
C ILE A 126 12.80 -16.90 -6.51
N LYS A 127 13.30 -16.27 -7.56
CA LYS A 127 14.48 -15.40 -7.49
C LYS A 127 14.29 -14.25 -6.50
N ALA A 128 13.16 -13.56 -6.57
CA ALA A 128 12.85 -12.47 -5.65
C ALA A 128 12.76 -12.96 -4.21
N ALA A 129 12.16 -14.11 -3.95
CA ALA A 129 12.11 -14.71 -2.61
C ALA A 129 13.52 -15.06 -2.10
N GLN A 130 14.38 -15.64 -2.94
CA GLN A 130 15.78 -15.96 -2.60
C GLN A 130 16.57 -14.71 -2.21
N GLU A 131 16.43 -13.64 -2.98
CA GLU A 131 17.10 -12.36 -2.71
C GLU A 131 16.64 -11.72 -1.40
N LEU A 132 15.31 -11.76 -1.10
CA LEU A 132 14.79 -11.26 0.18
C LEU A 132 15.30 -12.08 1.37
N VAL A 133 15.26 -13.40 1.27
CA VAL A 133 15.75 -14.30 2.33
C VAL A 133 17.25 -14.06 2.59
N ALA A 134 18.04 -13.90 1.52
CA ALA A 134 19.47 -13.59 1.64
C ALA A 134 19.71 -12.23 2.33
N LYS A 135 18.92 -11.19 2.00
CA LYS A 135 19.00 -9.88 2.68
C LYS A 135 18.57 -9.97 4.14
N ALA A 136 17.53 -10.74 4.44
CA ALA A 136 17.04 -10.91 5.81
C ALA A 136 18.04 -11.57 6.74
N GLY A 137 18.95 -12.40 6.21
CA GLY A 137 20.04 -13.01 6.99
C GLY A 137 20.97 -11.99 7.66
N LYS A 138 20.94 -10.72 7.23
CA LYS A 138 21.70 -9.63 7.84
C LYS A 138 20.96 -8.93 8.98
N ILE A 139 19.69 -9.25 9.21
CA ILE A 139 18.84 -8.61 10.23
C ILE A 139 19.05 -9.33 11.57
N SER A 140 19.56 -8.60 12.54
CA SER A 140 19.68 -9.12 13.91
C SER A 140 18.29 -9.30 14.54
N GLN A 141 18.07 -10.43 15.21
CA GLN A 141 16.82 -10.73 15.91
C GLN A 141 15.57 -10.74 15.00
N LEU A 142 15.71 -11.23 13.77
CA LEU A 142 14.65 -11.29 12.77
C LEU A 142 13.31 -11.79 13.35
N ASP A 143 13.32 -12.93 14.04
CA ASP A 143 12.10 -13.55 14.58
C ASP A 143 11.38 -12.66 15.60
N SER A 144 12.11 -11.79 16.30
CA SER A 144 11.52 -10.85 17.24
C SER A 144 10.78 -9.68 16.57
N LEU A 145 11.04 -9.42 15.29
CA LEU A 145 10.44 -8.35 14.51
C LEU A 145 9.19 -8.82 13.74
N LEU A 146 9.16 -10.09 13.35
CA LEU A 146 8.04 -10.65 12.58
C LEU A 146 6.70 -10.48 13.31
N GLY A 147 5.67 -10.10 12.55
CA GLY A 147 4.32 -9.85 13.06
C GLY A 147 4.16 -8.56 13.86
N LYS A 148 5.20 -7.74 13.95
CA LYS A 148 5.16 -6.48 14.70
C LYS A 148 5.10 -5.27 13.77
N THR A 149 4.69 -4.15 14.36
CA THR A 149 4.85 -2.82 13.79
C THR A 149 6.01 -2.10 14.49
N LYS A 150 6.68 -1.22 13.76
CA LYS A 150 7.72 -0.36 14.29
C LYS A 150 7.46 1.08 13.86
N GLU A 151 7.32 1.95 14.86
CA GLU A 151 7.32 3.39 14.66
C GLU A 151 8.77 3.90 14.57
N ASP A 152 9.03 4.78 13.61
CA ASP A 152 10.36 5.35 13.41
C ASP A 152 10.26 6.78 12.86
N SER A 153 11.41 7.47 12.88
CA SER A 153 11.53 8.79 12.28
C SER A 153 11.32 8.73 10.77
N PHE A 154 10.67 9.74 10.24
CA PHE A 154 10.44 9.89 8.80
C PHE A 154 11.75 9.87 7.98
N SER A 155 12.86 10.37 8.54
CA SER A 155 14.18 10.35 7.92
C SER A 155 14.71 8.94 7.63
N ASN A 156 14.23 7.93 8.35
CA ASN A 156 14.66 6.53 8.23
C ASN A 156 13.83 5.74 7.20
N LEU A 157 12.97 6.41 6.40
CA LEU A 157 12.12 5.76 5.41
C LEU A 157 12.90 4.83 4.48
N ILE A 158 14.09 5.25 4.08
CA ILE A 158 14.95 4.48 3.15
C ILE A 158 15.32 3.10 3.70
N ASP A 159 15.40 2.93 5.03
CA ASP A 159 15.71 1.66 5.67
C ASP A 159 14.60 0.61 5.48
N TYR A 160 13.37 1.05 5.20
CA TYR A 160 12.20 0.20 5.06
C TYR A 160 11.81 -0.04 3.60
N VAL A 161 12.00 0.95 2.74
CA VAL A 161 11.53 0.89 1.35
C VAL A 161 12.63 1.08 0.29
N GLY A 162 13.85 1.45 0.69
CA GLY A 162 14.99 1.58 -0.20
C GLY A 162 15.60 0.23 -0.60
N ALA A 163 16.24 0.17 -1.77
CA ALA A 163 16.82 -1.07 -2.31
C ALA A 163 17.81 -1.76 -1.37
N ASP A 164 18.59 -0.96 -0.64
CA ASP A 164 19.59 -1.43 0.32
C ASP A 164 19.17 -1.18 1.78
N GLY A 165 17.89 -0.92 2.00
CA GLY A 165 17.32 -0.64 3.30
C GLY A 165 17.47 -1.82 4.27
N LYS A 166 17.78 -1.48 5.52
CA LYS A 166 18.05 -2.45 6.58
C LYS A 166 16.91 -3.46 6.78
N TYR A 167 15.65 -3.01 6.64
CA TYR A 167 14.46 -3.81 6.93
C TYR A 167 13.67 -4.16 5.67
N ILE A 168 14.15 -3.78 4.47
CA ILE A 168 13.41 -3.99 3.19
C ILE A 168 12.95 -5.44 3.00
N ALA A 169 13.76 -6.40 3.46
CA ALA A 169 13.48 -7.82 3.29
C ALA A 169 12.25 -8.30 4.05
N ILE A 170 11.90 -7.65 5.15
CA ILE A 170 10.80 -8.03 6.03
C ILE A 170 9.69 -6.98 6.09
N THR A 171 9.87 -5.83 5.45
CA THR A 171 8.85 -4.78 5.42
C THR A 171 7.72 -5.18 4.50
N LYS A 172 6.54 -5.23 5.08
CA LYS A 172 5.28 -5.56 4.44
C LYS A 172 4.60 -4.32 3.87
N ALA A 173 4.51 -3.30 4.71
CA ALA A 173 3.92 -2.02 4.36
C ALA A 173 4.53 -0.91 5.23
N VAL A 174 4.42 0.32 4.76
CA VAL A 174 4.81 1.51 5.53
C VAL A 174 3.69 2.52 5.51
N THR A 175 3.31 3.05 6.67
CA THR A 175 2.38 4.18 6.76
C THR A 175 3.18 5.44 7.06
N LEU A 176 3.06 6.42 6.18
CA LEU A 176 3.68 7.73 6.29
C LEU A 176 2.65 8.74 6.81
N TYR A 177 2.90 9.27 7.98
CA TYR A 177 2.11 10.35 8.54
C TYR A 177 2.75 11.69 8.19
N TYR A 178 1.98 12.59 7.60
CA TYR A 178 2.49 13.88 7.14
C TYR A 178 1.52 15.03 7.48
N PRO A 179 1.99 16.18 8.01
CA PRO A 179 1.13 17.27 8.47
C PRO A 179 0.66 18.18 7.33
N LEU A 180 -0.01 17.61 6.34
CA LEU A 180 -0.61 18.33 5.23
C LEU A 180 -2.14 18.32 5.37
N GLU A 181 -2.74 19.48 5.49
CA GLU A 181 -4.18 19.65 5.76
C GLU A 181 -5.06 18.89 4.74
N TYR A 182 -4.67 18.86 3.48
CA TYR A 182 -5.43 18.16 2.43
C TYR A 182 -5.37 16.63 2.51
N LEU A 183 -4.53 16.07 3.39
CA LEU A 183 -4.53 14.64 3.68
C LEU A 183 -5.52 14.27 4.79
N LYS A 184 -6.19 15.24 5.44
CA LYS A 184 -7.22 14.94 6.44
C LYS A 184 -8.40 14.24 5.79
N GLY A 185 -8.70 13.04 6.27
CA GLY A 185 -9.75 12.19 5.71
C GLY A 185 -9.40 11.56 4.36
N VAL A 186 -8.14 11.62 3.94
CA VAL A 186 -7.63 11.00 2.72
C VAL A 186 -6.48 10.05 3.06
N GLU A 187 -6.45 8.93 2.40
CA GLU A 187 -5.34 7.98 2.41
C GLU A 187 -4.91 7.70 0.98
N ILE A 188 -3.67 8.02 0.66
CA ILE A 188 -3.10 7.77 -0.67
C ILE A 188 -2.16 6.58 -0.55
N VAL A 189 -2.26 5.64 -1.48
CA VAL A 189 -1.49 4.41 -1.44
C VAL A 189 -0.64 4.28 -2.70
N ASP A 190 0.69 4.30 -2.52
CA ASP A 190 1.64 3.91 -3.55
C ASP A 190 1.70 2.38 -3.57
N THR A 191 1.25 1.80 -4.67
CA THR A 191 1.24 0.35 -4.81
C THR A 191 2.52 -0.15 -5.47
N PRO A 192 3.00 -1.36 -5.11
CA PRO A 192 3.95 -2.09 -5.94
C PRO A 192 3.49 -2.12 -7.39
N GLY A 193 4.43 -2.08 -8.33
CA GLY A 193 4.07 -2.24 -9.74
C GLY A 193 3.36 -3.57 -9.95
N PHE A 194 2.33 -3.58 -10.77
CA PHE A 194 1.76 -4.85 -11.24
C PHE A 194 2.87 -5.67 -11.90
N ASN A 195 2.81 -6.98 -11.72
CA ASN A 195 3.87 -7.94 -12.03
C ASN A 195 5.05 -7.87 -11.02
N ASP A 196 4.81 -7.42 -9.78
CA ASP A 196 5.78 -7.66 -8.71
C ASP A 196 5.95 -9.17 -8.53
N PRO A 197 7.17 -9.69 -8.58
CA PRO A 197 7.40 -11.14 -8.48
C PRO A 197 7.08 -11.72 -7.10
N ILE A 198 6.79 -10.88 -6.10
CA ILE A 198 6.45 -11.35 -4.75
C ILE A 198 4.94 -11.51 -4.62
N VAL A 199 4.47 -12.76 -4.57
CA VAL A 199 3.04 -13.13 -4.55
C VAL A 199 2.25 -12.39 -3.46
N SER A 200 2.78 -12.33 -2.25
CA SER A 200 2.12 -11.65 -1.14
C SER A 200 1.93 -10.14 -1.36
N ARG A 201 2.78 -9.51 -2.16
CA ARG A 201 2.66 -8.09 -2.52
C ARG A 201 1.63 -7.85 -3.61
N GLU A 202 1.62 -8.71 -4.63
CA GLU A 202 0.61 -8.66 -5.70
C GLU A 202 -0.80 -8.89 -5.14
N GLU A 203 -0.97 -9.90 -4.30
CA GLU A 203 -2.25 -10.21 -3.68
C GLU A 203 -2.75 -9.06 -2.80
N ARG A 204 -1.87 -8.41 -2.05
CA ARG A 204 -2.22 -7.22 -1.26
C ARG A 204 -2.61 -6.03 -2.12
N THR A 205 -1.89 -5.80 -3.22
CA THR A 205 -2.29 -4.76 -4.18
C THR A 205 -3.70 -5.02 -4.68
N ARG A 206 -4.04 -6.27 -4.99
CA ARG A 206 -5.40 -6.66 -5.41
C ARG A 206 -6.42 -6.51 -4.28
N GLN A 207 -6.09 -6.90 -3.04
CA GLN A 207 -6.96 -6.73 -1.88
C GLN A 207 -7.19 -5.25 -1.57
N PHE A 208 -6.13 -4.45 -1.64
CA PHE A 208 -6.22 -3.00 -1.48
C PHE A 208 -7.11 -2.36 -2.55
N LEU A 209 -6.97 -2.73 -3.83
CA LEU A 209 -7.80 -2.20 -4.91
C LEU A 209 -9.29 -2.45 -4.68
N LYS A 210 -9.68 -3.58 -4.08
CA LYS A 210 -11.07 -3.84 -3.71
C LYS A 210 -11.64 -2.89 -2.65
N GLN A 211 -10.78 -2.18 -1.94
CA GLN A 211 -11.14 -1.26 -0.87
C GLN A 211 -10.90 0.20 -1.25
N ALA A 212 -10.21 0.44 -2.37
CA ALA A 212 -9.93 1.79 -2.85
C ALA A 212 -11.21 2.44 -3.42
N ASP A 213 -11.44 3.70 -3.06
CA ASP A 213 -12.55 4.49 -3.59
C ASP A 213 -12.21 5.06 -4.98
N VAL A 214 -10.93 5.31 -5.23
CA VAL A 214 -10.40 5.86 -6.48
C VAL A 214 -9.09 5.17 -6.84
N SER A 215 -8.91 4.85 -8.11
CA SER A 215 -7.66 4.32 -8.64
C SER A 215 -7.11 5.24 -9.74
N LEU A 216 -5.88 5.74 -9.53
CA LEU A 216 -5.15 6.53 -10.51
C LEU A 216 -4.18 5.61 -11.26
N LEU A 217 -4.49 5.29 -12.52
CA LEU A 217 -3.59 4.50 -13.36
C LEU A 217 -2.56 5.40 -14.04
N LEU A 218 -1.29 5.22 -13.70
CA LEU A 218 -0.18 5.90 -14.34
C LEU A 218 0.40 5.05 -15.48
N LEU A 219 0.49 5.66 -16.64
CA LEU A 219 1.07 5.06 -17.84
C LEU A 219 2.43 5.71 -18.12
N TYR A 220 3.39 4.90 -18.56
CA TYR A 220 4.69 5.43 -18.96
C TYR A 220 4.58 6.18 -20.30
N ALA A 221 4.85 7.47 -20.29
CA ALA A 221 4.70 8.33 -21.47
C ALA A 221 5.67 7.98 -22.63
N GLY A 222 6.76 7.27 -22.34
CA GLY A 222 7.78 6.91 -23.34
C GLY A 222 7.43 5.71 -24.22
N ARG A 223 6.23 5.10 -24.05
CA ARG A 223 5.77 3.97 -24.87
C ARG A 223 4.26 4.01 -25.07
N ALA A 224 3.79 3.29 -26.11
CA ALA A 224 2.37 3.11 -26.33
C ALA A 224 1.74 2.25 -25.22
N PHE A 225 0.42 2.38 -25.05
CA PHE A 225 -0.39 1.51 -24.22
C PHE A 225 -0.25 0.05 -24.68
N ASP A 226 0.18 -0.82 -23.82
CA ASP A 226 0.50 -2.21 -24.15
C ASP A 226 -0.47 -3.24 -23.51
N ALA A 227 -0.21 -4.52 -23.76
CA ALA A 227 -1.03 -5.60 -23.23
C ALA A 227 -1.02 -5.64 -21.69
N SER A 228 0.11 -5.31 -21.03
CA SER A 228 0.20 -5.28 -19.57
C SER A 228 -0.64 -4.14 -18.98
N ASP A 229 -0.61 -2.96 -19.60
CA ASP A 229 -1.46 -1.83 -19.17
C ASP A 229 -2.95 -2.16 -19.33
N ARG A 230 -3.29 -2.85 -20.44
CA ARG A 230 -4.65 -3.34 -20.70
C ARG A 230 -5.08 -4.36 -19.64
N ASP A 231 -4.21 -5.29 -19.28
CA ASP A 231 -4.51 -6.32 -18.29
C ASP A 231 -4.72 -5.72 -16.90
N ILE A 232 -3.90 -4.75 -16.50
CA ILE A 232 -4.10 -3.98 -15.27
C ILE A 232 -5.49 -3.34 -15.26
N LEU A 233 -5.86 -2.62 -16.32
CA LEU A 233 -7.11 -1.88 -16.38
C LEU A 233 -8.33 -2.79 -16.43
N PHE A 234 -8.32 -3.79 -17.33
CA PHE A 234 -9.50 -4.60 -17.63
C PHE A 234 -9.61 -5.92 -16.86
N LYS A 235 -8.51 -6.43 -16.31
CA LYS A 235 -8.55 -7.63 -15.47
C LYS A 235 -8.44 -7.27 -13.98
N ASP A 236 -7.42 -6.52 -13.59
CA ASP A 236 -7.13 -6.30 -12.19
C ASP A 236 -8.07 -5.27 -11.58
N VAL A 237 -8.18 -4.08 -12.16
CA VAL A 237 -9.04 -3.00 -11.64
C VAL A 237 -10.52 -3.39 -11.77
N ARG A 238 -10.95 -3.84 -12.93
CA ARG A 238 -12.35 -4.25 -13.16
C ARG A 238 -12.80 -5.39 -12.24
N ASN A 239 -11.94 -6.39 -12.01
CA ASN A 239 -12.28 -7.49 -11.11
C ASN A 239 -12.31 -7.09 -9.63
N CYS A 240 -11.81 -5.90 -9.29
CA CYS A 240 -11.90 -5.34 -7.95
C CYS A 240 -13.19 -4.54 -7.70
N GLY A 241 -14.05 -4.39 -8.72
CA GLY A 241 -15.35 -3.71 -8.59
C GLY A 241 -15.30 -2.20 -8.73
N ILE A 242 -14.19 -1.68 -9.27
CA ILE A 242 -13.97 -0.24 -9.56
C ILE A 242 -14.33 0.04 -11.02
#